data_a8fd3aa52049042564b4879749285699
#
_entry.id   a8fd3aa52049042564b4879749285699
#
_cell.length_a   1.000
_cell.length_b   1.000
_cell.length_c   1.000
_cell.angle_alpha   90.00
_cell.angle_beta   90.00
_cell.angle_gamma   90.00
#
_symmetry.space_group_name_H-M   'P 1'
#
loop_
_entity.id
_entity.type
_entity.pdbx_description
1 polymer ?
#
loop_
_entity_poly.entity_id
_entity_poly.type
_entity_poly.pdbx_seq_one_letter_code
_entity_poly.pdbx_strand_id
1 'polypeptide(L)'
;MEIRKMKLSELTPAEYIPRVELKPGDQEWEALDESIGNFGYVEPIVWNERTGNIVGGHQRRNVLLARGVEEEDISVVNLSPEDEKILNVLLNKSKGIWDVAKLVALIDEIKAAGGNLKATGFTELEISLMGEDFGHIEDLLKEDFSDVGK
;
A
#
# COMPACT_ATOMS: atom_id res chain seq x y z
N MET A 1 -17.97 7.68 7.91
CA MET A 1 -16.86 8.01 6.95
C MET A 1 -17.38 9.01 5.93
N GLU A 2 -16.66 10.10 5.75
CA GLU A 2 -17.00 11.09 4.72
C GLU A 2 -16.23 10.79 3.44
N ILE A 3 -16.92 10.71 2.32
CA ILE A 3 -16.33 10.54 0.99
C ILE A 3 -16.64 11.80 0.19
N ARG A 4 -15.60 12.38 -0.42
CA ARG A 4 -15.74 13.60 -1.22
C ARG A 4 -14.98 13.44 -2.53
N LYS A 5 -15.62 13.78 -3.64
CA LYS A 5 -14.93 13.79 -4.93
C LYS A 5 -14.02 15.02 -4.99
N MET A 6 -12.73 14.78 -5.22
CA MET A 6 -11.73 15.84 -5.24
C MET A 6 -10.75 15.67 -6.38
N LYS A 7 -10.15 16.77 -6.81
CA LYS A 7 -9.05 16.72 -7.77
C LYS A 7 -7.80 16.21 -7.09
N LEU A 8 -7.15 15.25 -7.69
CA LEU A 8 -5.93 14.66 -7.12
C LEU A 8 -4.81 15.69 -6.97
N SER A 9 -4.77 16.70 -7.85
CA SER A 9 -3.79 17.77 -7.79
C SER A 9 -3.94 18.68 -6.56
N GLU A 10 -5.11 18.70 -5.92
CA GLU A 10 -5.38 19.47 -4.71
C GLU A 10 -4.91 18.77 -3.43
N LEU A 11 -4.57 17.50 -3.52
CA LEU A 11 -4.11 16.69 -2.38
C LEU A 11 -2.61 16.86 -2.22
N THR A 12 -2.17 17.37 -1.08
CA THR A 12 -0.76 17.67 -0.83
C THR A 12 -0.09 16.52 -0.08
N PRO A 13 1.02 15.95 -0.58
CA PRO A 13 1.81 15.00 0.20
C PRO A 13 2.34 15.67 1.48
N ALA A 14 2.24 14.99 2.62
CA ALA A 14 2.78 15.50 3.86
C ALA A 14 4.31 15.43 3.85
N GLU A 15 4.97 16.48 4.35
CA GLU A 15 6.43 16.55 4.35
C GLU A 15 7.09 15.52 5.27
N TYR A 16 6.39 15.09 6.31
CA TYR A 16 6.93 14.17 7.31
C TYR A 16 6.84 12.69 6.92
N ILE A 17 6.31 12.35 5.73
CA ILE A 17 6.13 10.95 5.33
C ILE A 17 7.48 10.22 5.33
N PRO A 18 7.67 9.16 6.15
CA PRO A 18 8.96 8.51 6.31
C PRO A 18 9.29 7.47 5.24
N ARG A 19 8.64 7.51 4.10
CA ARG A 19 8.84 6.56 3.01
C ARG A 19 9.54 7.19 1.83
N VAL A 20 10.37 6.39 1.16
CA VAL A 20 10.98 6.79 -0.11
C VAL A 20 9.87 6.91 -1.15
N GLU A 21 9.88 8.01 -1.90
CA GLU A 21 8.92 8.22 -2.97
C GLU A 21 9.20 7.26 -4.13
N LEU A 22 8.19 6.51 -4.55
CA LEU A 22 8.30 5.60 -5.68
C LEU A 22 8.28 6.38 -7.00
N LYS A 23 9.00 5.87 -7.98
CA LYS A 23 9.07 6.45 -9.32
C LYS A 23 8.71 5.41 -10.37
N PRO A 24 8.21 5.84 -11.55
CA PRO A 24 8.01 4.92 -12.66
C PRO A 24 9.30 4.13 -12.95
N GLY A 25 9.17 2.81 -13.10
CA GLY A 25 10.29 1.91 -13.26
C GLY A 25 10.69 1.17 -11.99
N ASP A 26 10.36 1.69 -10.81
CA ASP A 26 10.56 0.96 -9.56
C ASP A 26 9.60 -0.24 -9.51
N GLN A 27 10.04 -1.36 -8.97
CA GLN A 27 9.21 -2.57 -8.90
C GLN A 27 7.91 -2.34 -8.14
N GLU A 28 7.96 -1.62 -7.05
CA GLU A 28 6.77 -1.33 -6.25
C GLU A 28 5.80 -0.38 -6.96
N TRP A 29 6.33 0.59 -7.70
CA TRP A 29 5.50 1.44 -8.57
C TRP A 29 4.78 0.61 -9.61
N GLU A 30 5.52 -0.24 -10.32
CA GLU A 30 4.96 -1.08 -11.38
C GLU A 30 3.91 -2.06 -10.84
N ALA A 31 4.13 -2.63 -9.65
CA ALA A 31 3.16 -3.50 -9.01
C ALA A 31 1.86 -2.74 -8.66
N LEU A 32 1.99 -1.53 -8.13
CA LEU A 32 0.84 -0.68 -7.80
C LEU A 32 0.10 -0.26 -9.06
N ASP A 33 0.83 0.13 -10.09
CA ASP A 33 0.27 0.50 -11.38
C ASP A 33 -0.51 -0.66 -12.02
N GLU A 34 0.04 -1.86 -11.99
CA GLU A 34 -0.60 -3.08 -12.47
C GLU A 34 -1.89 -3.38 -11.70
N SER A 35 -1.84 -3.23 -10.38
CA SER A 35 -3.00 -3.45 -9.53
C SER A 35 -4.13 -2.47 -9.84
N ILE A 36 -3.81 -1.19 -10.01
CA ILE A 36 -4.78 -0.16 -10.39
C ILE A 36 -5.33 -0.44 -11.79
N GLY A 37 -4.48 -0.87 -12.70
CA GLY A 37 -4.90 -1.24 -14.05
C GLY A 37 -5.89 -2.40 -14.08
N ASN A 38 -5.67 -3.41 -13.23
CA ASN A 38 -6.54 -4.59 -13.18
C ASN A 38 -7.84 -4.37 -12.41
N PHE A 39 -7.77 -3.65 -11.30
CA PHE A 39 -8.90 -3.57 -10.36
C PHE A 39 -9.49 -2.17 -10.22
N GLY A 40 -8.81 -1.15 -10.73
CA GLY A 40 -9.23 0.22 -10.56
C GLY A 40 -8.86 0.78 -9.19
N TYR A 41 -9.52 1.85 -8.81
CA TYR A 41 -9.34 2.56 -7.55
C TYR A 41 -10.17 1.87 -6.46
N VAL A 42 -9.57 0.91 -5.76
CA VAL A 42 -10.26 0.06 -4.79
C VAL A 42 -10.14 0.60 -3.37
N GLU A 43 -8.94 1.03 -2.98
CA GLU A 43 -8.66 1.54 -1.64
C GLU A 43 -8.57 3.06 -1.69
N PRO A 44 -9.43 3.80 -0.95
CA PRO A 44 -9.45 5.24 -1.05
C PRO A 44 -8.22 5.89 -0.44
N ILE A 45 -7.82 7.02 -1.04
CA ILE A 45 -6.83 7.93 -0.46
C ILE A 45 -7.49 8.60 0.74
N VAL A 46 -6.75 8.74 1.84
CA VAL A 46 -7.22 9.44 3.05
C VAL A 46 -6.56 10.83 3.10
N TRP A 47 -7.38 11.85 3.27
CA TRP A 47 -6.95 13.26 3.23
C TRP A 47 -7.51 14.02 4.43
N ASN A 48 -6.66 14.83 5.05
CA ASN A 48 -7.06 15.64 6.21
C ASN A 48 -7.41 17.06 5.76
N GLU A 49 -8.67 17.43 5.89
CA GLU A 49 -9.14 18.74 5.43
C GLU A 49 -8.57 19.91 6.24
N ARG A 50 -8.15 19.69 7.49
CA ARG A 50 -7.55 20.74 8.30
C ARG A 50 -6.18 21.19 7.81
N THR A 51 -5.37 20.25 7.36
CA THR A 51 -3.99 20.54 6.95
C THR A 51 -3.83 20.59 5.44
N GLY A 52 -4.74 19.95 4.71
CA GLY A 52 -4.61 19.74 3.27
C GLY A 52 -3.69 18.58 2.91
N ASN A 53 -3.21 17.82 3.89
CA ASN A 53 -2.26 16.73 3.68
C ASN A 53 -2.93 15.39 3.40
N ILE A 54 -2.29 14.61 2.54
CA ILE A 54 -2.62 13.19 2.37
C ILE A 54 -2.12 12.45 3.60
N VAL A 55 -3.00 11.66 4.23
CA VAL A 55 -2.66 10.84 5.39
C VAL A 55 -2.31 9.42 4.97
N GLY A 56 -2.98 8.90 3.95
CA GLY A 56 -2.71 7.59 3.39
C GLY A 56 -2.96 7.56 1.89
N GLY A 57 -2.21 6.75 1.15
CA GLY A 57 -2.40 6.61 -0.29
C GLY A 57 -1.61 7.59 -1.15
N HIS A 58 -0.54 8.17 -0.64
CA HIS A 58 0.33 9.09 -1.37
C HIS A 58 0.86 8.48 -2.67
N GLN A 59 1.36 7.25 -2.62
CA GLN A 59 1.87 6.58 -3.81
C GLN A 59 0.75 6.27 -4.81
N ARG A 60 -0.40 5.88 -4.31
CA ARG A 60 -1.59 5.63 -5.12
C ARG A 60 -2.02 6.87 -5.89
N ARG A 61 -2.02 8.02 -5.22
CA ARG A 61 -2.30 9.30 -5.86
C ARG A 61 -1.32 9.57 -7.00
N ASN A 62 -0.02 9.31 -6.80
CA ASN A 62 1.00 9.54 -7.82
C ASN A 62 0.81 8.63 -9.04
N VAL A 63 0.49 7.36 -8.82
CA VAL A 63 0.21 6.41 -9.91
C VAL A 63 -1.05 6.83 -10.69
N LEU A 64 -2.11 7.23 -9.98
CA LEU A 64 -3.34 7.70 -10.62
C LEU A 64 -3.09 8.94 -11.49
N LEU A 65 -2.33 9.90 -10.99
CA LEU A 65 -1.95 11.08 -11.78
C LEU A 65 -1.16 10.69 -13.04
N ALA A 66 -0.22 9.76 -12.91
CA ALA A 66 0.55 9.27 -14.05
C ALA A 66 -0.33 8.57 -15.09
N ARG A 67 -1.45 7.99 -14.66
CA ARG A 67 -2.46 7.38 -15.56
C ARG A 67 -3.41 8.39 -16.18
N GLY A 68 -3.30 9.67 -15.84
CA GLY A 68 -4.17 10.71 -16.36
C GLY A 68 -5.48 10.88 -15.62
N VAL A 69 -5.62 10.31 -14.43
CA VAL A 69 -6.81 10.46 -13.61
C VAL A 69 -6.76 11.84 -12.93
N GLU A 70 -7.84 12.61 -13.07
CA GLU A 70 -7.91 13.97 -12.53
C GLU A 70 -8.65 14.02 -11.19
N GLU A 71 -9.72 13.26 -11.02
CA GLU A 71 -10.59 13.27 -9.85
C GLU A 71 -10.86 11.86 -9.36
N GLU A 72 -11.01 11.72 -8.05
CA GLU A 72 -11.41 10.49 -7.40
C GLU A 72 -12.18 10.75 -6.11
N ASP A 73 -12.83 9.70 -5.61
CA ASP A 73 -13.51 9.73 -4.32
C ASP A 73 -12.47 9.57 -3.20
N ILE A 74 -12.44 10.52 -2.29
CA ILE A 74 -11.43 10.64 -1.24
C ILE A 74 -12.09 10.48 0.12
N SER A 75 -11.47 9.69 1.00
CA SER A 75 -11.90 9.59 2.40
C SER A 75 -11.37 10.81 3.15
N VAL A 76 -12.29 11.65 3.64
CA VAL A 76 -11.94 12.92 4.28
C VAL A 76 -12.00 12.77 5.80
N VAL A 77 -10.92 13.18 6.47
CA VAL A 77 -10.87 13.27 7.93
C VAL A 77 -10.64 14.71 8.36
N ASN A 78 -10.94 15.00 9.62
CA ASN A 78 -10.76 16.32 10.22
C ASN A 78 -9.99 16.16 11.52
N LEU A 79 -8.67 16.22 11.42
CA LEU A 79 -7.77 15.90 12.51
C LEU A 79 -6.78 17.03 12.79
N SER A 80 -6.38 17.15 14.07
CA SER A 80 -5.23 17.98 14.42
C SER A 80 -3.97 17.46 13.73
N PRO A 81 -2.93 18.31 13.56
CA PRO A 81 -1.68 17.83 13.00
C PRO A 81 -1.06 16.64 13.73
N GLU A 82 -1.23 16.59 15.05
CA GLU A 82 -0.71 15.48 15.87
C GLU A 82 -1.46 14.18 15.61
N ASP A 83 -2.79 14.24 15.58
CA ASP A 83 -3.62 13.07 15.28
C ASP A 83 -3.44 12.60 13.85
N GLU A 84 -3.20 13.51 12.92
CA GLU A 84 -2.87 13.17 11.54
C GLU A 84 -1.63 12.27 11.47
N LYS A 85 -0.57 12.61 12.21
CA LYS A 85 0.65 11.82 12.25
C LYS A 85 0.43 10.44 12.86
N ILE A 86 -0.37 10.39 13.93
CA ILE A 86 -0.74 9.11 14.56
C ILE A 86 -1.49 8.22 13.57
N LEU A 87 -2.47 8.78 12.87
CA LEU A 87 -3.23 8.04 11.86
C LEU A 87 -2.33 7.58 10.71
N ASN A 88 -1.41 8.43 10.26
CA ASN A 88 -0.47 8.06 9.22
C ASN A 88 0.35 6.81 9.62
N VAL A 89 0.87 6.78 10.83
CA VAL A 89 1.61 5.62 11.34
C VAL A 89 0.71 4.39 11.39
N LEU A 90 -0.52 4.56 11.91
CA LEU A 90 -1.48 3.46 12.00
C LEU A 90 -1.80 2.85 10.64
N LEU A 91 -2.09 3.69 9.65
CA LEU A 91 -2.45 3.22 8.30
C LEU A 91 -1.28 2.49 7.62
N ASN A 92 -0.05 2.86 7.93
CA ASN A 92 1.12 2.19 7.39
C ASN A 92 1.48 0.89 8.12
N LYS A 93 1.13 0.78 9.39
CA LYS A 93 1.46 -0.39 10.21
C LYS A 93 0.36 -1.44 10.24
N SER A 94 -0.90 -1.05 10.16
CA SER A 94 -2.06 -1.91 10.43
C SER A 94 -2.41 -2.90 9.31
N LYS A 95 -1.43 -3.41 8.59
CA LYS A 95 -1.66 -4.42 7.55
C LYS A 95 -1.72 -5.85 8.11
N GLY A 96 -1.54 -6.00 9.42
CA GLY A 96 -1.56 -7.30 10.09
C GLY A 96 -0.29 -8.10 9.89
N ILE A 97 -0.32 -9.30 10.40
CA ILE A 97 0.79 -10.24 10.28
C ILE A 97 0.36 -11.37 9.35
N TRP A 98 1.18 -11.68 8.36
CA TRP A 98 0.89 -12.78 7.46
C TRP A 98 1.03 -14.13 8.15
N ASP A 99 0.04 -15.00 7.95
CA ASP A 99 0.24 -16.43 8.10
C ASP A 99 0.95 -16.90 6.83
N VAL A 100 2.26 -17.07 6.90
CA VAL A 100 3.09 -17.28 5.71
C VAL A 100 2.71 -18.58 4.97
N ALA A 101 2.36 -19.64 5.69
CA ALA A 101 1.94 -20.90 5.06
C ALA A 101 0.67 -20.71 4.20
N LYS A 102 -0.31 -20.01 4.74
CA LYS A 102 -1.55 -19.72 4.02
C LYS A 102 -1.31 -18.75 2.85
N LEU A 103 -0.43 -17.78 3.04
CA LEU A 103 -0.07 -16.83 1.98
C LEU A 103 0.60 -17.56 0.81
N VAL A 104 1.58 -18.42 1.06
CA VAL A 104 2.25 -19.19 0.00
C VAL A 104 1.25 -20.07 -0.75
N ALA A 105 0.37 -20.76 -0.03
CA ALA A 105 -0.66 -21.59 -0.66
C ALA A 105 -1.58 -20.76 -1.55
N LEU A 106 -1.99 -19.57 -1.09
CA LEU A 106 -2.83 -18.68 -1.86
C LEU A 106 -2.13 -18.15 -3.13
N ILE A 107 -0.86 -17.75 -3.02
CA ILE A 107 -0.06 -17.33 -4.17
C ILE A 107 0.06 -18.45 -5.19
N ASP A 108 0.31 -19.68 -4.74
CA ASP A 108 0.39 -20.86 -5.63
C ASP A 108 -0.95 -21.13 -6.33
N GLU A 109 -2.07 -20.99 -5.64
CA GLU A 109 -3.40 -21.12 -6.24
C GLU A 109 -3.64 -20.06 -7.32
N ILE A 110 -3.27 -18.82 -7.06
CA ILE A 110 -3.42 -17.72 -8.03
C ILE A 110 -2.57 -18.01 -9.27
N LYS A 111 -1.33 -18.46 -9.07
CA LYS A 111 -0.42 -18.80 -10.15
C LYS A 111 -0.96 -19.94 -11.00
N ALA A 112 -1.44 -21.01 -10.36
CA ALA A 112 -2.01 -22.17 -11.05
C ALA A 112 -3.25 -21.83 -11.87
N ALA A 113 -4.03 -20.85 -11.40
CA ALA A 113 -5.23 -20.36 -12.11
C ALA A 113 -4.90 -19.37 -13.23
N GLY A 114 -3.63 -19.03 -13.45
CA GLY A 114 -3.22 -18.07 -14.46
C GLY A 114 -3.43 -16.61 -14.07
N GLY A 115 -3.58 -16.33 -12.77
CA GLY A 115 -3.80 -14.98 -12.28
C GLY A 115 -2.57 -14.09 -12.40
N ASN A 116 -2.80 -12.78 -12.37
CA ASN A 116 -1.72 -11.79 -12.46
C ASN A 116 -1.08 -11.59 -11.09
N LEU A 117 0.03 -12.27 -10.83
CA LEU A 117 0.74 -12.19 -9.55
C LEU A 117 1.32 -10.80 -9.28
N LYS A 118 1.73 -10.08 -10.31
CA LYS A 118 2.27 -8.72 -10.17
C LYS A 118 1.24 -7.79 -9.53
N ALA A 119 -0.03 -7.94 -9.88
CA ALA A 119 -1.11 -7.13 -9.34
C ALA A 119 -1.38 -7.36 -7.84
N THR A 120 -0.82 -8.41 -7.24
CA THR A 120 -0.91 -8.64 -5.79
C THR A 120 -0.10 -7.65 -4.98
N GLY A 121 0.82 -6.93 -5.62
CA GLY A 121 1.73 -6.01 -4.95
C GLY A 121 3.04 -6.66 -4.51
N PHE A 122 3.15 -7.98 -4.57
CA PHE A 122 4.41 -8.66 -4.29
C PHE A 122 5.33 -8.58 -5.51
N THR A 123 6.61 -8.31 -5.26
CA THR A 123 7.63 -8.30 -6.32
C THR A 123 7.98 -9.73 -6.74
N GLU A 124 8.60 -9.86 -7.90
CA GLU A 124 9.07 -11.17 -8.39
C GLU A 124 10.04 -11.81 -7.40
N LEU A 125 10.93 -11.01 -6.81
CA LEU A 125 11.87 -11.50 -5.80
C LEU A 125 11.15 -12.02 -4.56
N GLU A 126 10.17 -11.27 -4.05
CA GLU A 126 9.39 -11.70 -2.89
C GLU A 126 8.66 -13.01 -3.16
N ILE A 127 8.04 -13.14 -4.33
CA ILE A 127 7.33 -14.37 -4.73
C ILE A 127 8.31 -15.53 -4.86
N SER A 128 9.47 -15.31 -5.48
CA SER A 128 10.51 -16.31 -5.63
C SER A 128 11.02 -16.81 -4.27
N LEU A 129 11.28 -15.89 -3.34
CA LEU A 129 11.75 -16.25 -2.00
C LEU A 129 10.70 -17.05 -1.23
N MET A 130 9.42 -16.72 -1.36
CA MET A 130 8.34 -17.48 -0.74
C MET A 130 8.25 -18.90 -1.29
N GLY A 131 8.50 -19.08 -2.59
CA GLY A 131 8.44 -20.38 -3.23
C GLY A 131 9.65 -21.27 -2.97
N GLU A 132 10.83 -20.68 -2.75
CA GLU A 132 12.09 -21.42 -2.63
C GLU A 132 12.46 -21.79 -1.20
N ASP A 133 12.19 -20.89 -0.24
CA ASP A 133 12.60 -21.11 1.14
C ASP A 133 11.55 -20.60 2.14
N PHE A 134 10.42 -21.27 2.14
CA PHE A 134 9.30 -20.95 3.03
C PHE A 134 9.72 -20.99 4.52
N GLY A 135 10.47 -22.01 4.93
CA GLY A 135 10.91 -22.15 6.33
C GLY A 135 11.80 -21.01 6.78
N HIS A 136 12.71 -20.58 5.92
CA HIS A 136 13.62 -19.46 6.21
C HIS A 136 12.86 -18.13 6.36
N ILE A 137 11.92 -17.87 5.46
CA ILE A 137 11.09 -16.65 5.52
C ILE A 137 10.27 -16.64 6.80
N GLU A 138 9.66 -17.77 7.15
CA GLU A 138 8.88 -17.89 8.38
C GLU A 138 9.72 -17.60 9.62
N ASP A 139 10.93 -18.15 9.68
CA ASP A 139 11.85 -17.93 10.80
C ASP A 139 12.28 -16.46 10.90
N LEU A 140 12.59 -15.82 9.78
CA LEU A 140 12.94 -14.40 9.76
C LEU A 140 11.79 -13.52 10.25
N LEU A 141 10.57 -13.81 9.85
CA LEU A 141 9.39 -13.08 10.30
C LEU A 141 9.14 -13.26 11.80
N LYS A 142 9.37 -14.44 12.34
CA LYS A 142 9.26 -14.71 13.77
C LYS A 142 10.29 -13.94 14.58
N GLU A 143 11.53 -13.87 14.11
CA GLU A 143 12.58 -13.09 14.77
C GLU A 143 12.22 -11.61 14.84
N ASP A 144 11.78 -11.01 13.72
CA ASP A 144 11.39 -9.60 13.68
C ASP A 144 10.25 -9.28 14.65
N PHE A 145 9.27 -10.16 14.76
CA PHE A 145 8.13 -9.94 15.64
C PHE A 145 8.43 -10.28 17.10
N SER A 146 9.33 -11.20 17.39
CA SER A 146 9.72 -11.51 18.76
C SER A 146 10.46 -10.36 19.43
N ASP A 147 11.25 -9.59 18.67
CA ASP A 147 11.95 -8.41 19.18
C ASP A 147 11.00 -7.27 19.50
N VAL A 148 9.91 -7.11 18.75
CA VAL A 148 8.90 -6.07 19.00
C VAL A 148 8.06 -6.38 20.25
N GLY A 149 7.88 -7.66 20.59
CA GLY A 149 7.08 -8.10 21.75
C GLY A 149 7.81 -8.00 23.08
N LYS A 150 9.06 -7.61 23.10
CA LYS A 150 9.87 -7.44 24.30
C LYS A 150 10.01 -5.98 24.67
#